data_5882b3dd8a625cae81ebc33af65cf287
#
_entry.id   5882b3dd8a625cae81ebc33af65cf287
#
_cell.length_a   1.000
_cell.length_b   1.000
_cell.length_c   1.000
_cell.angle_alpha   90.00
_cell.angle_beta   90.00
_cell.angle_gamma   90.00
#
_symmetry.space_group_name_H-M   'P 1'
#
loop_
_entity.id
_entity.type
_entity.pdbx_description
1 polymer ?
#
loop_
_entity_poly.entity_id
_entity_poly.type
_entity_poly.pdbx_seq_one_letter_code
_entity_poly.pdbx_strand_id
1 'polypeptide(L)'
;MVRFITLAVILLWNMTALSHHSVIGIYDDQKRFTVEVEVRDFELVNPHPLIFVEITDIPDGQDIEGIAVGQTWTLELDNRRELTELGFNKRTFIPGDQLVVAVDPSRHTRYRENTLYLRAIEHPREGFVYLHNVRELVPVDAVGNNLSRYLHRINN
;
A
#
# COMPACT_ATOMS: atom_id res chain seq x y z
N MET A 1 -42.65 2.58 -30.87
CA MET A 1 -41.86 3.40 -29.96
C MET A 1 -41.54 2.72 -28.64
N VAL A 2 -42.48 2.08 -27.93
CA VAL A 2 -42.26 1.43 -26.62
C VAL A 2 -41.13 0.37 -26.64
N ARG A 3 -41.03 -0.45 -27.69
CA ARG A 3 -39.98 -1.51 -27.80
C ARG A 3 -38.54 -1.00 -27.85
N PHE A 4 -38.30 0.19 -28.43
CA PHE A 4 -36.98 0.79 -28.49
C PHE A 4 -36.54 1.41 -27.15
N ILE A 5 -37.49 1.94 -26.39
CA ILE A 5 -37.26 2.50 -25.06
C ILE A 5 -36.87 1.39 -24.09
N THR A 6 -37.52 0.23 -24.14
CA THR A 6 -37.21 -0.93 -23.29
C THR A 6 -35.80 -1.47 -23.54
N LEU A 7 -35.38 -1.53 -24.82
CA LEU A 7 -34.03 -1.99 -25.19
C LEU A 7 -32.96 -1.03 -24.69
N ALA A 8 -33.18 0.28 -24.78
CA ALA A 8 -32.26 1.30 -24.30
C ALA A 8 -32.08 1.27 -22.76
N VAL A 9 -33.16 1.02 -22.01
CA VAL A 9 -33.11 0.89 -20.54
C VAL A 9 -32.35 -0.35 -20.12
N ILE A 10 -32.49 -1.49 -20.82
CA ILE A 10 -31.73 -2.72 -20.53
C ILE A 10 -30.26 -2.56 -20.83
N LEU A 11 -29.89 -1.83 -21.88
CA LEU A 11 -28.48 -1.54 -22.21
C LEU A 11 -27.79 -0.60 -21.17
N LEU A 12 -28.55 0.33 -20.60
CA LEU A 12 -28.03 1.23 -19.55
C LEU A 12 -27.84 0.53 -18.19
N TRP A 13 -28.56 -0.54 -17.92
CA TRP A 13 -28.47 -1.26 -16.64
C TRP A 13 -27.22 -2.17 -16.53
N ASN A 14 -26.58 -2.49 -17.65
CA ASN A 14 -25.37 -3.31 -17.64
C ASN A 14 -24.07 -2.51 -17.55
N MET A 15 -24.12 -1.20 -17.36
CA MET A 15 -22.94 -0.42 -17.02
C MET A 15 -22.64 -0.56 -15.51
N THR A 16 -22.27 -1.76 -15.07
CA THR A 16 -21.50 -1.90 -13.84
C THR A 16 -20.21 -1.14 -14.08
N ALA A 17 -20.10 0.03 -13.46
CA ALA A 17 -18.86 0.77 -13.44
C ALA A 17 -17.80 -0.12 -12.78
N LEU A 18 -16.98 -0.78 -13.58
CA LEU A 18 -15.74 -1.43 -13.15
C LEU A 18 -14.75 -0.31 -12.80
N SER A 19 -15.06 0.40 -11.72
CA SER A 19 -14.14 1.36 -11.09
C SER A 19 -13.15 0.59 -10.21
N HIS A 20 -12.55 -0.46 -10.75
CA HIS A 20 -11.30 -0.94 -10.22
C HIS A 20 -10.22 -0.02 -10.76
N HIS A 21 -9.84 0.97 -9.96
CA HIS A 21 -8.60 1.69 -10.22
C HIS A 21 -7.49 0.64 -10.30
N SER A 22 -7.00 0.42 -11.51
CA SER A 22 -5.88 -0.49 -11.72
C SER A 22 -4.67 0.10 -10.98
N VAL A 23 -4.29 -0.48 -9.86
CA VAL A 23 -3.09 -0.10 -9.10
C VAL A 23 -1.88 -0.05 -10.04
N ILE A 24 -1.78 -1.00 -11.00
CA ILE A 24 -0.74 -1.07 -12.03
C ILE A 24 -0.73 0.18 -12.95
N GLY A 25 -1.89 0.81 -13.19
CA GLY A 25 -1.98 2.04 -13.99
C GLY A 25 -1.52 3.29 -13.24
N ILE A 26 -1.53 3.26 -11.91
CA ILE A 26 -1.21 4.41 -11.05
C ILE A 26 0.21 4.32 -10.51
N TYR A 27 0.63 3.13 -10.08
CA TYR A 27 1.91 2.88 -9.42
C TYR A 27 2.87 2.08 -10.29
N ASP A 28 4.17 2.35 -10.14
CA ASP A 28 5.23 1.73 -10.93
C ASP A 28 5.88 0.58 -10.15
N ASP A 29 5.41 -0.63 -10.38
CA ASP A 29 5.92 -1.86 -9.75
C ASP A 29 7.34 -2.23 -10.20
N GLN A 30 7.83 -1.64 -11.31
CA GLN A 30 9.21 -1.83 -11.77
C GLN A 30 10.22 -0.96 -11.02
N LYS A 31 9.73 0.06 -10.31
CA LYS A 31 10.54 1.00 -9.52
C LYS A 31 10.35 0.81 -8.01
N ARG A 32 9.99 -0.41 -7.58
CA ARG A 32 9.85 -0.75 -6.17
C ARG A 32 11.13 -0.53 -5.41
N PHE A 33 11.02 0.04 -4.21
CA PHE A 33 12.13 0.27 -3.30
C PHE A 33 11.72 0.00 -1.85
N THR A 34 12.72 -0.08 -0.96
CA THR A 34 12.53 -0.28 0.46
C THR A 34 13.09 0.91 1.23
N VAL A 35 12.36 1.39 2.24
CA VAL A 35 12.79 2.47 3.13
C VAL A 35 12.38 2.16 4.57
N GLU A 36 13.09 2.78 5.54
CA GLU A 36 12.64 2.82 6.92
C GLU A 36 11.83 4.09 7.15
N VAL A 37 10.76 3.96 7.92
CA VAL A 37 9.84 5.05 8.17
C VAL A 37 9.36 5.07 9.61
N GLU A 38 9.01 6.27 10.10
CA GLU A 38 8.29 6.47 11.36
C GLU A 38 6.84 6.85 11.07
N VAL A 39 5.91 6.15 11.71
CA VAL A 39 4.47 6.44 11.60
C VAL A 39 4.15 7.78 12.27
N ARG A 40 3.44 8.64 11.57
CA ARG A 40 2.89 9.90 12.08
C ARG A 40 1.40 9.81 12.36
N ASP A 41 0.65 9.07 11.51
CA ASP A 41 -0.78 8.80 11.72
C ASP A 41 -1.23 7.58 10.91
N PHE A 42 -2.39 7.02 11.24
CA PHE A 42 -3.02 5.92 10.52
C PHE A 42 -4.51 6.11 10.40
N GLU A 43 -5.01 6.14 9.17
CA GLU A 43 -6.42 6.23 8.83
C GLU A 43 -6.94 4.92 8.24
N LEU A 44 -7.75 4.17 9.01
CA LEU A 44 -8.42 2.96 8.53
C LEU A 44 -9.73 3.32 7.82
N VAL A 45 -9.61 3.95 6.64
CA VAL A 45 -10.72 4.48 5.83
C VAL A 45 -11.05 3.61 4.64
N ASN A 46 -12.18 3.86 3.96
CA ASN A 46 -12.54 3.26 2.68
C ASN A 46 -12.20 4.22 1.53
N PRO A 47 -11.85 3.69 0.35
CA PRO A 47 -11.62 2.27 0.03
C PRO A 47 -10.26 1.77 0.49
N HIS A 48 -9.25 2.62 0.58
CA HIS A 48 -7.87 2.32 0.87
C HIS A 48 -7.42 3.01 2.15
N PRO A 49 -7.01 2.27 3.20
CA PRO A 49 -6.38 2.84 4.37
C PRO A 49 -5.06 3.55 4.03
N LEU A 50 -4.72 4.55 4.85
CA LEU A 50 -3.56 5.40 4.66
C LEU A 50 -2.69 5.42 5.91
N ILE A 51 -1.38 5.24 5.75
CA ILE A 51 -0.39 5.50 6.80
C ILE A 51 0.39 6.75 6.42
N PHE A 52 0.41 7.74 7.28
CA PHE A 52 1.23 8.94 7.14
C PHE A 52 2.55 8.70 7.84
N VAL A 53 3.65 8.85 7.12
CA VAL A 53 4.98 8.49 7.59
C VAL A 53 6.00 9.58 7.31
N GLU A 54 7.10 9.55 8.06
CA GLU A 54 8.33 10.26 7.75
C GLU A 54 9.42 9.24 7.40
N ILE A 55 10.17 9.49 6.32
CA ILE A 55 11.31 8.65 5.94
C ILE A 55 12.43 8.84 6.96
N THR A 56 12.86 7.78 7.61
CA THR A 56 13.94 7.82 8.63
C THR A 56 15.26 7.29 8.10
N ASP A 57 15.23 6.34 7.16
CA ASP A 57 16.42 5.83 6.50
C ASP A 57 16.13 5.32 5.09
N ILE A 58 17.15 5.41 4.22
CA ILE A 58 17.15 4.84 2.87
C ILE A 58 18.35 3.91 2.80
N PRO A 59 18.16 2.58 2.68
CA PRO A 59 19.26 1.63 2.64
C PRO A 59 20.27 1.94 1.55
N ASP A 60 21.54 1.76 1.86
CA ASP A 60 22.68 2.02 0.99
C ASP A 60 22.51 1.37 -0.41
N GLY A 61 22.84 2.14 -1.44
CA GLY A 61 22.78 1.69 -2.84
C GLY A 61 21.44 1.90 -3.52
N GLN A 62 20.43 2.46 -2.85
CA GLN A 62 19.19 2.90 -3.46
C GLN A 62 19.24 4.40 -3.76
N ASP A 63 19.34 4.74 -5.05
CA ASP A 63 19.13 6.12 -5.53
C ASP A 63 17.68 6.24 -5.99
N ILE A 64 16.85 6.87 -5.17
CA ILE A 64 15.41 6.96 -5.40
C ILE A 64 15.08 8.42 -5.67
N GLU A 65 14.85 8.74 -6.94
CA GLU A 65 14.53 10.09 -7.38
C GLU A 65 13.36 10.69 -6.57
N GLY A 66 13.59 11.84 -5.94
CA GLY A 66 12.58 12.58 -5.20
C GLY A 66 12.29 12.07 -3.78
N ILE A 67 12.97 11.02 -3.30
CA ILE A 67 12.84 10.48 -1.95
C ILE A 67 14.05 10.85 -1.11
N ALA A 68 13.84 11.45 0.07
CA ALA A 68 14.92 11.80 1.00
C ALA A 68 14.49 11.61 2.45
N VAL A 69 15.47 11.34 3.31
CA VAL A 69 15.28 11.27 4.76
C VAL A 69 14.69 12.59 5.27
N GLY A 70 13.75 12.52 6.20
CA GLY A 70 13.02 13.65 6.79
C GLY A 70 11.81 14.11 5.98
N GLN A 71 11.55 13.55 4.80
CA GLN A 71 10.33 13.84 4.04
C GLN A 71 9.13 13.07 4.59
N THR A 72 7.95 13.70 4.51
CA THR A 72 6.67 13.07 4.85
C THR A 72 5.99 12.50 3.60
N TRP A 73 5.50 11.28 3.74
CA TRP A 73 4.84 10.53 2.66
C TRP A 73 3.56 9.87 3.15
N THR A 74 2.66 9.58 2.23
CA THR A 74 1.46 8.77 2.47
C THR A 74 1.65 7.40 1.85
N LEU A 75 1.50 6.35 2.65
CA LEU A 75 1.45 4.98 2.17
C LEU A 75 -0.01 4.58 1.97
N GLU A 76 -0.40 4.32 0.72
CA GLU A 76 -1.73 3.78 0.40
C GLU A 76 -1.69 2.25 0.53
N LEU A 77 -2.60 1.70 1.34
CA LEU A 77 -2.73 0.27 1.54
C LEU A 77 -3.80 -0.30 0.60
N ASP A 78 -3.98 -1.61 0.69
CA ASP A 78 -5.03 -2.33 -0.01
C ASP A 78 -6.41 -2.07 0.61
N ASN A 79 -7.41 -2.75 0.09
CA ASN A 79 -8.79 -2.64 0.50
C ASN A 79 -8.95 -2.80 2.03
N ARG A 80 -9.60 -1.83 2.66
CA ARG A 80 -9.87 -1.83 4.11
C ARG A 80 -10.48 -3.13 4.60
N ARG A 81 -11.44 -3.72 3.84
CA ARG A 81 -12.11 -4.94 4.25
C ARG A 81 -11.12 -6.10 4.41
N GLU A 82 -10.25 -6.29 3.42
CA GLU A 82 -9.24 -7.36 3.43
C GLU A 82 -8.28 -7.21 4.58
N LEU A 83 -7.80 -5.98 4.83
CA LEU A 83 -6.92 -5.70 5.98
C LEU A 83 -7.62 -5.98 7.31
N THR A 84 -8.91 -5.63 7.44
CA THR A 84 -9.68 -5.91 8.65
C THR A 84 -9.88 -7.43 8.86
N GLU A 85 -10.08 -8.20 7.79
CA GLU A 85 -10.14 -9.67 7.84
C GLU A 85 -8.81 -10.29 8.29
N LEU A 86 -7.67 -9.66 8.00
CA LEU A 86 -6.35 -10.02 8.51
C LEU A 86 -6.08 -9.57 9.97
N GLY A 87 -7.02 -8.84 10.59
CA GLY A 87 -6.89 -8.38 11.96
C GLY A 87 -6.42 -6.93 12.13
N PHE A 88 -6.19 -6.20 11.04
CA PHE A 88 -5.86 -4.79 11.11
C PHE A 88 -6.99 -3.99 11.75
N ASN A 89 -6.64 -3.09 12.64
CA ASN A 89 -7.56 -2.20 13.34
C ASN A 89 -6.90 -0.83 13.54
N LYS A 90 -7.62 0.13 14.10
CA LYS A 90 -7.14 1.52 14.28
C LYS A 90 -5.90 1.66 15.17
N ARG A 91 -5.48 0.61 15.87
CA ARG A 91 -4.30 0.59 16.74
C ARG A 91 -3.15 -0.23 16.15
N THR A 92 -3.34 -0.81 14.96
CA THR A 92 -2.28 -1.59 14.31
C THR A 92 -1.04 -0.75 14.07
N PHE A 93 -1.24 0.49 13.64
CA PHE A 93 -0.15 1.47 13.53
C PHE A 93 -0.45 2.65 14.44
N ILE A 94 0.52 3.05 15.24
CA ILE A 94 0.42 4.22 16.12
C ILE A 94 1.58 5.19 15.85
N PRO A 95 1.41 6.49 16.11
CA PRO A 95 2.50 7.45 15.99
C PRO A 95 3.74 7.03 16.75
N GLY A 96 4.91 7.10 16.10
CA GLY A 96 6.20 6.68 16.63
C GLY A 96 6.60 5.23 16.27
N ASP A 97 5.73 4.42 15.68
CA ASP A 97 6.12 3.10 15.20
C ASP A 97 7.20 3.23 14.12
N GLN A 98 8.26 2.44 14.25
CA GLN A 98 9.30 2.30 13.24
C GLN A 98 8.97 1.10 12.36
N LEU A 99 8.89 1.32 11.06
CA LEU A 99 8.54 0.30 10.07
C LEU A 99 9.61 0.20 9.00
N VAL A 100 9.81 -0.99 8.46
CA VAL A 100 10.49 -1.19 7.18
C VAL A 100 9.42 -1.47 6.14
N VAL A 101 9.39 -0.70 5.05
CA VAL A 101 8.34 -0.82 4.05
C VAL A 101 8.91 -1.00 2.65
N ALA A 102 8.28 -1.90 1.87
CA ALA A 102 8.50 -2.00 0.43
C ALA A 102 7.33 -1.32 -0.29
N VAL A 103 7.63 -0.41 -1.20
CA VAL A 103 6.65 0.49 -1.80
C VAL A 103 6.88 0.69 -3.29
N ASP A 104 5.80 0.97 -4.03
CA ASP A 104 5.84 1.35 -5.43
C ASP A 104 5.53 2.86 -5.57
N PRO A 105 6.36 3.64 -6.29
CA PRO A 105 6.11 5.06 -6.51
C PRO A 105 4.96 5.29 -7.49
N SER A 106 4.31 6.45 -7.40
CA SER A 106 3.30 6.86 -8.39
C SER A 106 3.95 7.13 -9.75
N ARG A 107 3.32 6.65 -10.84
CA ARG A 107 3.72 6.98 -12.24
C ARG A 107 3.44 8.45 -12.59
N HIS A 108 2.55 9.11 -11.87
CA HIS A 108 2.04 10.44 -12.16
C HIS A 108 2.08 11.33 -10.91
N THR A 109 3.14 12.09 -10.76
CA THR A 109 3.33 13.02 -9.63
C THR A 109 2.23 14.06 -9.51
N ARG A 110 1.54 14.41 -10.60
CA ARG A 110 0.48 15.45 -10.59
C ARG A 110 -0.79 15.05 -9.83
N TYR A 111 -1.07 13.78 -9.67
CA TYR A 111 -2.32 13.30 -9.07
C TYR A 111 -2.16 12.77 -7.65
N ARG A 112 -0.95 12.40 -7.26
CA ARG A 112 -0.64 11.82 -5.96
C ARG A 112 0.78 12.20 -5.53
N GLU A 113 0.99 13.50 -5.35
CA GLU A 113 2.23 13.98 -4.75
C GLU A 113 2.43 13.31 -3.39
N ASN A 114 3.66 12.86 -3.13
CA ASN A 114 4.05 12.21 -1.88
C ASN A 114 3.18 11.00 -1.48
N THR A 115 2.70 10.22 -2.46
CA THR A 115 1.98 8.97 -2.19
C THR A 115 2.71 7.77 -2.79
N LEU A 116 2.90 6.75 -1.98
CA LEU A 116 3.51 5.47 -2.34
C LEU A 116 2.49 4.36 -2.12
N TYR A 117 2.49 3.33 -2.96
CA TYR A 117 1.65 2.17 -2.74
C TYR A 117 2.40 1.10 -1.96
N LEU A 118 1.81 0.67 -0.87
CA LEU A 118 2.44 -0.30 0.03
C LEU A 118 2.37 -1.73 -0.54
N ARG A 119 3.51 -2.40 -0.57
CA ARG A 119 3.62 -3.81 -0.98
C ARG A 119 3.94 -4.74 0.17
N ALA A 120 4.71 -4.28 1.10
CA ALA A 120 4.98 -5.04 2.32
C ALA A 120 5.35 -4.11 3.47
N ILE A 121 5.09 -4.57 4.69
CA ILE A 121 5.51 -3.92 5.94
C ILE A 121 6.17 -4.95 6.83
N GLU A 122 7.31 -4.61 7.39
CA GLU A 122 7.80 -5.21 8.63
C GLU A 122 7.41 -4.28 9.78
N HIS A 123 6.71 -4.82 10.77
CA HIS A 123 6.26 -4.10 11.96
C HIS A 123 6.88 -4.72 13.21
N PRO A 124 8.05 -4.23 13.67
CA PRO A 124 8.81 -4.85 14.76
C PRO A 124 8.03 -4.87 16.08
N ARG A 125 7.31 -3.79 16.43
CA ARG A 125 6.54 -3.70 17.68
C ARG A 125 5.44 -4.76 17.76
N GLU A 126 4.70 -4.97 16.68
CA GLU A 126 3.63 -5.97 16.62
C GLU A 126 4.14 -7.36 16.22
N GLY A 127 5.40 -7.47 15.79
CA GLY A 127 6.06 -8.73 15.47
C GLY A 127 5.52 -9.44 14.23
N PHE A 128 5.16 -8.70 13.19
CA PHE A 128 4.72 -9.28 11.91
C PHE A 128 5.36 -8.65 10.68
N VAL A 129 5.37 -9.41 9.59
CA VAL A 129 5.56 -8.93 8.22
C VAL A 129 4.23 -9.10 7.48
N TYR A 130 3.70 -8.01 6.92
CA TYR A 130 2.56 -8.04 6.01
C TYR A 130 3.04 -8.09 4.57
N LEU A 131 2.48 -8.99 3.77
CA LEU A 131 2.77 -9.15 2.35
C LEU A 131 1.48 -8.96 1.54
N HIS A 132 1.41 -7.86 0.79
CA HIS A 132 0.22 -7.49 0.02
C HIS A 132 -0.18 -8.56 -1.01
N ASN A 133 0.77 -9.03 -1.84
CA ASN A 133 0.45 -9.94 -2.96
C ASN A 133 -0.14 -11.28 -2.53
N VAL A 134 0.23 -11.76 -1.36
CA VAL A 134 -0.26 -13.04 -0.80
C VAL A 134 -1.30 -12.84 0.29
N ARG A 135 -1.57 -11.58 0.69
CA ARG A 135 -2.52 -11.22 1.76
C ARG A 135 -2.25 -12.00 3.03
N GLU A 136 -1.01 -11.99 3.48
CA GLU A 136 -0.52 -12.80 4.58
C GLU A 136 0.15 -11.94 5.64
N LEU A 137 -0.10 -12.26 6.91
CA LEU A 137 0.68 -11.80 8.04
C LEU A 137 1.61 -12.93 8.48
N VAL A 138 2.91 -12.68 8.41
CA VAL A 138 3.93 -13.64 8.81
C VAL A 138 4.58 -13.16 10.11
N PRO A 139 4.69 -13.99 11.17
CA PRO A 139 5.39 -13.60 12.37
C PRO A 139 6.85 -13.24 12.09
N VAL A 140 7.32 -12.16 12.69
CA VAL A 140 8.76 -11.87 12.78
C VAL A 140 9.33 -12.83 13.81
N ASP A 141 10.17 -13.76 13.40
CA ASP A 141 10.79 -14.70 14.33
C ASP A 141 12.11 -14.14 14.91
N ALA A 142 12.57 -14.76 16.02
CA ALA A 142 13.79 -14.37 16.71
C ALA A 142 15.08 -14.59 15.86
N VAL A 143 14.98 -15.18 14.68
CA VAL A 143 16.08 -15.46 13.75
C VAL A 143 16.20 -14.37 12.68
N GLY A 144 15.40 -13.27 12.78
CA GLY A 144 15.43 -12.15 11.85
C GLY A 144 14.71 -12.45 10.52
N ASN A 145 13.51 -13.02 10.59
CA ASN A 145 12.55 -12.94 9.50
C ASN A 145 12.18 -11.47 9.34
N ASN A 146 13.02 -10.75 8.64
CA ASN A 146 12.79 -9.38 8.27
C ASN A 146 12.23 -9.32 6.83
N LEU A 147 11.74 -8.16 6.45
CA LEU A 147 11.17 -7.93 5.12
C LEU A 147 12.10 -8.39 3.99
N SER A 148 13.42 -8.25 4.14
CA SER A 148 14.42 -8.63 3.12
C SER A 148 14.30 -10.09 2.70
N ARG A 149 13.90 -10.98 3.60
CA ARG A 149 13.70 -12.41 3.33
C ARG A 149 12.49 -12.67 2.44
N TYR A 150 11.52 -11.77 2.42
CA TYR A 150 10.28 -11.90 1.65
C TYR A 150 10.25 -11.04 0.38
N LEU A 151 11.25 -10.19 0.14
CA LEU A 151 11.28 -9.32 -1.03
C LEU A 151 11.16 -10.09 -2.35
N HIS A 152 11.70 -11.31 -2.43
CA HIS A 152 11.56 -12.16 -3.61
C HIS A 152 10.11 -12.60 -3.86
N ARG A 153 9.25 -12.68 -2.83
CA ARG A 153 7.84 -13.08 -2.95
C ARG A 153 6.94 -11.95 -3.45
N ILE A 154 7.36 -10.70 -3.27
CA ILE A 154 6.58 -9.55 -3.70
C ILE A 154 7.03 -8.99 -5.06
N ASN A 155 8.15 -9.49 -5.60
CA ASN A 155 8.69 -9.12 -6.91
C ASN A 155 8.23 -10.06 -8.04
N ASN A 156 7.49 -11.10 -7.73
CA ASN A 156 6.85 -12.04 -8.66
C ASN A 156 5.34 -11.80 -8.69
#